data_9a291e54703f6034a871efe75fb9d87c
#
_entry.id   9a291e54703f6034a871efe75fb9d87c
#
_cell.length_a   1.000
_cell.length_b   1.000
_cell.length_c   1.000
_cell.angle_alpha   90.00
_cell.angle_beta   90.00
_cell.angle_gamma   90.00
#
_symmetry.space_group_name_H-M   'P 1'
#
loop_
_entity.id
_entity.type
_entity.pdbx_description
1 polymer ?
#
loop_
_entity_poly.entity_id
_entity_poly.type
_entity_poly.pdbx_seq_one_letter_code
_entity_poly.pdbx_strand_id
1 'polypeptide(L)'
;MSPAAVTPIPTPTPAPTNGSKTTTHNAIPAWVGPDLTRLMRVDKRPGNYASASYSLVSLPAGATFARITTPTPATVAYSSVQASKTLHIELNSDLVYINHSCAPTLIFDMARWEVRVNPDLEEGLKEGDELTFFYPSTEWEMAQPFECLCKTGGCKGVIKGAKDMRVADLDEYWLSEHIKELLHERDAKKNGL
;
A
#
# COMPACT_ATOMS: atom_id res chain seq x y z
N MET A 1 3.90 47.80 57.88
CA MET A 1 4.66 47.86 56.62
C MET A 1 4.55 46.46 55.94
N SER A 2 3.66 46.33 54.99
CA SER A 2 3.51 45.07 54.18
C SER A 2 4.47 45.13 53.01
N PRO A 3 5.12 44.02 52.64
CA PRO A 3 5.96 43.98 51.48
C PRO A 3 5.11 43.87 50.19
N ALA A 4 5.53 44.62 49.17
CA ALA A 4 4.90 44.69 47.86
C ALA A 4 5.04 43.37 47.10
N ALA A 5 3.95 42.93 46.48
CA ALA A 5 3.92 41.79 45.59
C ALA A 5 4.68 42.07 44.28
N VAL A 6 5.68 41.22 43.99
CA VAL A 6 6.41 41.25 42.72
C VAL A 6 5.62 40.45 41.69
N THR A 7 5.12 41.10 40.66
CA THR A 7 4.47 40.50 39.49
C THR A 7 5.51 39.79 38.64
N PRO A 8 5.30 38.53 38.23
CA PRO A 8 6.20 37.82 37.34
C PRO A 8 6.12 38.37 35.90
N ILE A 9 7.26 38.56 35.29
CA ILE A 9 7.43 38.97 33.89
C ILE A 9 6.96 37.83 33.00
N PRO A 10 6.11 38.07 31.99
CA PRO A 10 5.69 37.01 31.06
C PRO A 10 6.87 36.57 30.18
N THR A 11 7.11 35.27 30.16
CA THR A 11 8.07 34.62 29.28
C THR A 11 7.62 34.77 27.81
N PRO A 12 8.49 35.17 26.88
CA PRO A 12 8.12 35.29 25.48
C PRO A 12 7.80 33.91 24.88
N THR A 13 6.61 33.80 24.31
CA THR A 13 6.17 32.63 23.51
C THR A 13 7.07 32.54 22.28
N PRO A 14 7.69 31.39 21.98
CA PRO A 14 8.44 31.20 20.75
C PRO A 14 7.49 31.28 19.54
N ALA A 15 7.89 32.04 18.54
CA ALA A 15 7.20 32.18 17.28
C ALA A 15 7.10 30.81 16.56
N PRO A 16 6.00 30.52 15.83
CA PRO A 16 5.88 29.30 15.07
C PRO A 16 6.94 29.28 13.97
N THR A 17 7.88 28.37 14.06
CA THR A 17 8.79 28.05 12.97
C THR A 17 7.98 27.39 11.86
N ASN A 18 7.77 28.09 10.75
CA ASN A 18 7.30 27.53 9.49
C ASN A 18 8.36 26.55 8.96
N GLY A 19 8.31 25.32 9.48
CA GLY A 19 9.00 24.18 8.90
C GLY A 19 8.32 23.81 7.59
N SER A 20 8.93 24.19 6.48
CA SER A 20 8.62 23.65 5.16
C SER A 20 8.64 22.12 5.25
N LYS A 21 7.46 21.47 5.23
CA LYS A 21 7.34 20.01 5.13
C LYS A 21 7.72 19.63 3.70
N THR A 22 9.01 19.48 3.47
CA THR A 22 9.48 18.67 2.34
C THR A 22 9.12 17.24 2.67
N THR A 23 7.97 16.79 2.21
CA THR A 23 7.57 15.39 2.27
C THR A 23 8.49 14.65 1.29
N THR A 24 9.59 14.12 1.78
CA THR A 24 10.42 13.18 1.02
C THR A 24 9.62 11.91 0.88
N HIS A 25 8.95 11.72 -0.26
CA HIS A 25 8.12 10.56 -0.58
C HIS A 25 8.88 9.21 -0.58
N ASN A 26 10.15 9.20 -0.25
CA ASN A 26 11.02 8.02 -0.25
C ASN A 26 11.50 7.60 1.14
N ALA A 27 11.03 8.22 2.22
CA ALA A 27 11.44 7.84 3.56
C ALA A 27 10.60 6.65 4.06
N ILE A 28 11.27 5.56 4.44
CA ILE A 28 10.65 4.41 5.10
C ILE A 28 10.36 4.79 6.55
N PRO A 29 9.10 4.80 7.01
CA PRO A 29 8.78 5.19 8.38
C PRO A 29 9.22 4.13 9.39
N ALA A 30 9.71 4.57 10.55
CA ALA A 30 10.01 3.71 11.68
C ALA A 30 8.75 3.53 12.53
N TRP A 31 8.00 2.45 12.30
CA TRP A 31 6.84 2.09 13.10
C TRP A 31 7.12 0.85 13.96
N VAL A 32 6.34 0.68 15.02
CA VAL A 32 6.32 -0.58 15.79
C VAL A 32 5.67 -1.66 14.94
N GLY A 33 6.31 -2.82 14.82
CA GLY A 33 5.81 -3.94 14.01
C GLY A 33 4.46 -4.45 14.50
N PRO A 34 3.46 -4.66 13.62
CA PRO A 34 2.21 -5.31 14.00
C PRO A 34 2.44 -6.80 14.24
N ASP A 35 1.65 -7.37 15.13
CA ASP A 35 1.58 -8.83 15.28
C ASP A 35 0.68 -9.41 14.17
N LEU A 36 1.27 -9.69 13.00
CA LEU A 36 0.54 -10.23 11.86
C LEU A 36 -0.07 -11.61 12.12
N THR A 37 0.46 -12.38 13.08
CA THR A 37 -0.07 -13.71 13.42
C THR A 37 -1.48 -13.66 14.02
N ARG A 38 -1.90 -12.50 14.48
CA ARG A 38 -3.27 -12.24 14.95
C ARG A 38 -4.22 -11.75 13.86
N LEU A 39 -3.69 -11.32 12.73
CA LEU A 39 -4.45 -10.72 11.63
C LEU A 39 -4.59 -11.67 10.45
N MET A 40 -3.59 -12.51 10.20
CA MET A 40 -3.55 -13.39 9.04
C MET A 40 -2.84 -14.70 9.32
N ARG A 41 -3.19 -15.71 8.55
CA ARG A 41 -2.44 -16.96 8.43
C ARG A 41 -1.95 -17.14 6.99
N VAL A 42 -0.80 -17.75 6.84
CA VAL A 42 -0.22 -18.10 5.54
C VAL A 42 -0.29 -19.60 5.32
N ASP A 43 -0.88 -20.00 4.21
CA ASP A 43 -0.99 -21.40 3.76
C ASP A 43 0.11 -21.64 2.71
N LYS A 44 1.20 -22.30 3.12
CA LYS A 44 2.32 -22.60 2.22
C LYS A 44 2.14 -24.00 1.65
N ARG A 45 1.85 -24.09 0.35
CA ARG A 45 1.71 -25.36 -0.36
C ARG A 45 2.98 -25.70 -1.12
N PRO A 46 3.27 -26.98 -1.37
CA PRO A 46 4.37 -27.37 -2.25
C PRO A 46 4.18 -26.81 -3.65
N GLY A 47 5.24 -26.24 -4.22
CA GLY A 47 5.25 -25.64 -5.55
C GLY A 47 5.64 -24.17 -5.54
N ASN A 48 6.08 -23.67 -6.69
CA ASN A 48 6.41 -22.26 -6.85
C ASN A 48 5.11 -21.44 -6.86
N TYR A 49 5.08 -20.32 -6.10
CA TYR A 49 3.94 -19.40 -6.02
C TYR A 49 2.61 -20.04 -5.54
N ALA A 50 2.71 -21.12 -4.74
CA ALA A 50 1.55 -21.89 -4.28
C ALA A 50 1.07 -21.50 -2.88
N SER A 51 1.55 -20.38 -2.32
CA SER A 51 1.07 -19.86 -1.03
C SER A 51 -0.20 -19.04 -1.19
N ALA A 52 -1.02 -19.00 -0.15
CA ALA A 52 -2.17 -18.12 -0.02
C ALA A 52 -2.25 -17.57 1.41
N SER A 53 -2.82 -16.39 1.57
CA SER A 53 -3.01 -15.76 2.87
C SER A 53 -4.50 -15.59 3.16
N TYR A 54 -4.89 -15.78 4.41
CA TYR A 54 -6.28 -15.69 4.83
C TYR A 54 -6.41 -14.79 6.06
N SER A 55 -7.50 -14.03 6.12
CA SER A 55 -7.82 -13.19 7.28
C SER A 55 -8.18 -14.03 8.51
N LEU A 56 -7.71 -13.60 9.67
CA LEU A 56 -8.13 -14.11 10.98
C LEU A 56 -9.08 -13.13 11.69
N VAL A 57 -9.45 -12.05 11.03
CA VAL A 57 -10.30 -10.98 11.59
C VAL A 57 -11.34 -10.55 10.57
N SER A 58 -12.44 -9.98 11.07
CA SER A 58 -13.43 -9.27 10.24
C SER A 58 -13.27 -7.77 10.46
N LEU A 59 -13.19 -7.00 9.36
CA LEU A 59 -12.99 -5.56 9.38
C LEU A 59 -13.91 -4.87 8.36
N PRO A 60 -14.42 -3.68 8.67
CA PRO A 60 -15.23 -2.93 7.70
C PRO A 60 -14.40 -2.44 6.51
N ALA A 61 -15.07 -2.17 5.40
CA ALA A 61 -14.48 -1.55 4.21
C ALA A 61 -13.68 -0.29 4.58
N GLY A 62 -12.51 -0.13 3.98
CA GLY A 62 -11.62 1.00 4.21
C GLY A 62 -10.85 1.00 5.53
N ALA A 63 -11.07 0.03 6.44
CA ALA A 63 -10.31 -0.06 7.69
C ALA A 63 -8.84 -0.42 7.43
N THR A 64 -7.95 0.01 8.32
CA THR A 64 -6.55 -0.44 8.31
C THR A 64 -6.48 -1.90 8.75
N PHE A 65 -5.99 -2.77 7.85
CA PHE A 65 -5.73 -4.17 8.14
C PHE A 65 -4.38 -4.34 8.86
N ALA A 66 -3.31 -3.76 8.28
CA ALA A 66 -1.97 -3.83 8.84
C ALA A 66 -1.14 -2.61 8.43
N ARG A 67 -0.03 -2.38 9.13
CA ARG A 67 0.99 -1.40 8.75
C ARG A 67 2.20 -2.09 8.17
N ILE A 68 2.83 -1.46 7.17
CA ILE A 68 4.10 -1.90 6.60
C ILE A 68 5.22 -1.31 7.46
N THR A 69 5.81 -2.11 8.36
CA THR A 69 6.66 -1.61 9.45
C THR A 69 8.13 -1.99 9.34
N THR A 70 8.44 -3.01 8.52
CA THR A 70 9.81 -3.54 8.39
C THR A 70 10.34 -3.50 6.96
N PRO A 71 9.93 -2.52 6.10
CA PRO A 71 10.37 -2.51 4.72
C PRO A 71 11.85 -2.15 4.63
N THR A 72 12.52 -2.72 3.63
CA THR A 72 13.86 -2.33 3.22
C THR A 72 13.88 -1.98 1.74
N PRO A 73 14.71 -1.01 1.30
CA PRO A 73 14.88 -0.72 -0.12
C PRO A 73 15.28 -1.97 -0.90
N ALA A 74 14.71 -2.13 -2.08
CA ALA A 74 14.94 -3.28 -2.95
C ALA A 74 15.06 -2.87 -4.42
N THR A 75 15.56 -3.79 -5.24
CA THR A 75 15.40 -3.72 -6.69
C THR A 75 14.10 -4.39 -7.11
N VAL A 76 13.64 -4.12 -8.33
CA VAL A 76 12.44 -4.75 -8.90
C VAL A 76 12.62 -6.28 -8.90
N ALA A 77 11.75 -6.98 -8.20
CA ALA A 77 11.74 -8.43 -8.07
C ALA A 77 10.29 -8.91 -7.94
N TYR A 78 10.07 -10.22 -8.07
CA TYR A 78 8.74 -10.82 -7.92
C TYR A 78 8.16 -10.69 -6.48
N SER A 79 9.04 -10.46 -5.48
CA SER A 79 8.69 -10.29 -4.07
C SER A 79 8.63 -8.83 -3.63
N SER A 80 9.18 -7.92 -4.44
CA SER A 80 9.21 -6.50 -4.09
C SER A 80 7.89 -5.81 -4.42
N VAL A 81 7.61 -4.73 -3.70
CA VAL A 81 6.47 -3.83 -3.94
C VAL A 81 6.98 -2.45 -4.23
N GLN A 82 6.43 -1.79 -5.26
CA GLN A 82 6.79 -0.42 -5.57
C GLN A 82 6.10 0.55 -4.62
N ALA A 83 6.89 1.32 -3.87
CA ALA A 83 6.42 2.25 -2.84
C ALA A 83 6.35 3.71 -3.33
N SER A 84 7.10 4.06 -4.38
CA SER A 84 7.07 5.37 -5.02
C SER A 84 7.53 5.25 -6.47
N LYS A 85 7.61 6.37 -7.22
CA LYS A 85 8.15 6.36 -8.60
C LYS A 85 9.54 5.75 -8.72
N THR A 86 10.34 5.79 -7.66
CA THR A 86 11.77 5.43 -7.67
C THR A 86 12.17 4.43 -6.58
N LEU A 87 11.23 4.02 -5.72
CA LEU A 87 11.51 3.15 -4.59
C LEU A 87 10.71 1.85 -4.71
N HIS A 88 11.41 0.72 -4.76
CA HIS A 88 10.88 -0.60 -4.48
C HIS A 88 11.34 -1.05 -3.09
N ILE A 89 10.55 -1.88 -2.45
CA ILE A 89 10.80 -2.40 -1.11
C ILE A 89 10.56 -3.89 -1.03
N GLU A 90 11.33 -4.57 -0.18
CA GLU A 90 10.94 -5.85 0.39
C GLU A 90 10.10 -5.58 1.64
N LEU A 91 8.99 -6.30 1.78
CA LEU A 91 8.07 -6.12 2.92
C LEU A 91 8.63 -6.70 4.22
N ASN A 92 9.54 -7.69 4.13
CA ASN A 92 10.18 -8.39 5.25
C ASN A 92 9.17 -8.89 6.32
N SER A 93 8.01 -9.29 5.87
CA SER A 93 6.92 -9.78 6.73
C SER A 93 6.00 -10.69 5.93
N ASP A 94 5.06 -11.36 6.59
CA ASP A 94 4.09 -12.24 5.95
C ASP A 94 3.15 -11.53 4.96
N LEU A 95 3.14 -10.20 4.93
CA LEU A 95 2.42 -9.42 3.90
C LEU A 95 2.89 -9.76 2.47
N VAL A 96 4.09 -10.29 2.30
CA VAL A 96 4.63 -10.74 0.99
C VAL A 96 3.81 -11.89 0.40
N TYR A 97 3.05 -12.63 1.21
CA TYR A 97 2.21 -13.75 0.77
C TYR A 97 0.78 -13.33 0.39
N ILE A 98 0.48 -12.03 0.37
CA ILE A 98 -0.79 -11.51 -0.14
C ILE A 98 -0.74 -11.53 -1.66
N ASN A 99 -1.53 -12.42 -2.27
CA ASN A 99 -1.51 -12.67 -3.71
C ASN A 99 -2.29 -11.62 -4.51
N HIS A 100 -2.15 -11.70 -5.84
CA HIS A 100 -2.96 -10.92 -6.76
C HIS A 100 -4.38 -11.47 -6.90
N SER A 101 -5.36 -10.54 -7.00
CA SER A 101 -6.69 -10.82 -7.53
C SER A 101 -7.23 -9.64 -8.34
N CYS A 102 -8.06 -9.92 -9.34
CA CYS A 102 -8.85 -8.92 -10.04
C CYS A 102 -10.15 -8.54 -9.31
N ALA A 103 -10.46 -9.20 -8.17
CA ALA A 103 -11.46 -8.77 -7.20
C ALA A 103 -10.78 -8.74 -5.81
N PRO A 104 -9.95 -7.72 -5.54
CA PRO A 104 -9.08 -7.69 -4.37
C PRO A 104 -9.86 -7.42 -3.09
N THR A 105 -9.48 -8.08 -2.00
CA THR A 105 -10.01 -7.81 -0.66
C THR A 105 -9.27 -6.66 0.04
N LEU A 106 -8.05 -6.36 -0.38
CA LEU A 106 -7.18 -5.36 0.21
C LEU A 106 -6.65 -4.37 -0.83
N ILE A 107 -6.19 -3.23 -0.34
CA ILE A 107 -5.35 -2.27 -1.06
C ILE A 107 -4.05 -2.03 -0.29
N PHE A 108 -2.96 -1.77 -1.02
CA PHE A 108 -1.68 -1.35 -0.48
C PHE A 108 -1.54 0.17 -0.63
N ASP A 109 -1.87 0.91 0.43
CA ASP A 109 -1.75 2.37 0.47
C ASP A 109 -0.31 2.77 0.82
N MET A 110 0.51 2.87 -0.22
CA MET A 110 1.94 3.14 -0.05
C MET A 110 2.22 4.55 0.46
N ALA A 111 1.30 5.50 0.25
CA ALA A 111 1.44 6.86 0.79
C ALA A 111 1.30 6.87 2.32
N ARG A 112 0.51 5.95 2.88
CA ARG A 112 0.31 5.79 4.33
C ARG A 112 1.13 4.65 4.95
N TRP A 113 1.78 3.85 4.14
CA TRP A 113 2.45 2.63 4.58
C TRP A 113 1.48 1.67 5.28
N GLU A 114 0.30 1.51 4.71
CA GLU A 114 -0.78 0.69 5.25
C GLU A 114 -1.30 -0.29 4.21
N VAL A 115 -1.64 -1.48 4.68
CA VAL A 115 -2.54 -2.40 3.98
C VAL A 115 -3.93 -2.17 4.56
N ARG A 116 -4.90 -1.89 3.68
CA ARG A 116 -6.26 -1.54 4.09
C ARG A 116 -7.26 -2.47 3.43
N VAL A 117 -8.39 -2.69 4.09
CA VAL A 117 -9.54 -3.36 3.46
C VAL A 117 -9.99 -2.53 2.26
N ASN A 118 -10.21 -3.19 1.12
CA ASN A 118 -10.68 -2.51 -0.08
C ASN A 118 -11.97 -1.71 0.24
N PRO A 119 -12.02 -0.39 -0.01
CA PRO A 119 -13.18 0.42 0.28
C PRO A 119 -14.42 0.03 -0.53
N ASP A 120 -14.24 -0.63 -1.68
CA ASP A 120 -15.33 -1.08 -2.56
C ASP A 120 -15.88 -2.47 -2.17
N LEU A 121 -15.36 -3.08 -1.11
CA LEU A 121 -15.83 -4.35 -0.58
C LEU A 121 -17.06 -4.10 0.32
N GLU A 122 -18.26 -4.15 -0.25
CA GLU A 122 -19.53 -3.73 0.40
C GLU A 122 -19.73 -4.35 1.80
N GLU A 123 -19.42 -5.64 1.95
CA GLU A 123 -19.57 -6.35 3.24
C GLU A 123 -18.34 -6.28 4.14
N GLY A 124 -17.28 -5.57 3.71
CA GLY A 124 -15.98 -5.59 4.38
C GLY A 124 -15.26 -6.93 4.27
N LEU A 125 -14.12 -7.03 4.94
CA LEU A 125 -13.32 -8.25 5.04
C LEU A 125 -13.90 -9.14 6.15
N LYS A 126 -14.03 -10.44 5.88
CA LYS A 126 -14.48 -11.44 6.85
C LYS A 126 -13.34 -12.36 7.27
N GLU A 127 -13.40 -12.88 8.49
CA GLU A 127 -12.53 -13.97 8.91
C GLU A 127 -12.66 -15.15 7.94
N GLY A 128 -11.52 -15.67 7.47
CA GLY A 128 -11.44 -16.74 6.49
C GLY A 128 -11.34 -16.28 5.05
N ASP A 129 -11.59 -15.03 4.74
CA ASP A 129 -11.42 -14.50 3.38
C ASP A 129 -9.97 -14.58 2.93
N GLU A 130 -9.73 -14.90 1.66
CA GLU A 130 -8.42 -14.84 1.07
C GLU A 130 -7.96 -13.38 0.96
N LEU A 131 -6.75 -13.11 1.44
CA LEU A 131 -6.13 -11.80 1.39
C LEU A 131 -5.46 -11.62 0.03
N THR A 132 -5.97 -10.68 -0.75
CA THR A 132 -5.49 -10.39 -2.11
C THR A 132 -5.47 -8.91 -2.38
N PHE A 133 -4.57 -8.44 -3.27
CA PHE A 133 -4.61 -7.09 -3.80
C PHE A 133 -4.39 -7.06 -5.31
N PHE A 134 -4.74 -5.97 -5.95
CA PHE A 134 -4.53 -5.78 -7.38
C PHE A 134 -3.10 -5.29 -7.62
N TYR A 135 -2.19 -6.16 -8.08
CA TYR A 135 -0.76 -5.84 -8.21
C TYR A 135 -0.48 -4.56 -9.02
N PRO A 136 -1.15 -4.30 -10.16
CA PRO A 136 -0.91 -3.06 -10.89
C PRO A 136 -1.30 -1.78 -10.12
N SER A 137 -1.96 -1.89 -8.96
CA SER A 137 -2.25 -0.73 -8.10
C SER A 137 -1.01 -0.13 -7.45
N THR A 138 0.07 -0.90 -7.35
CA THR A 138 1.37 -0.46 -6.83
C THR A 138 2.49 -0.59 -7.86
N GLU A 139 2.41 -1.55 -8.80
CA GLU A 139 3.48 -1.89 -9.71
C GLU A 139 3.34 -1.15 -11.06
N TRP A 140 4.23 -0.19 -11.33
CA TRP A 140 4.35 0.45 -12.64
C TRP A 140 4.91 -0.52 -13.67
N GLU A 141 5.95 -1.24 -13.29
CA GLU A 141 6.60 -2.28 -14.08
C GLU A 141 6.81 -3.53 -13.22
N MET A 142 6.37 -4.66 -13.69
CA MET A 142 6.54 -5.92 -12.98
C MET A 142 7.77 -6.67 -13.49
N ALA A 143 8.50 -7.31 -12.57
CA ALA A 143 9.65 -8.16 -12.93
C ALA A 143 9.21 -9.32 -13.85
N GLN A 144 8.01 -9.86 -13.64
CA GLN A 144 7.47 -10.98 -14.42
C GLN A 144 5.95 -10.84 -14.56
N PRO A 145 5.43 -10.57 -15.78
CA PRO A 145 4.01 -10.72 -16.09
C PRO A 145 3.57 -12.19 -15.95
N PHE A 146 2.30 -12.41 -15.59
CA PHE A 146 1.77 -13.76 -15.41
C PHE A 146 0.29 -13.86 -15.80
N GLU A 147 -0.17 -15.08 -16.10
CA GLU A 147 -1.58 -15.39 -16.30
C GLU A 147 -2.32 -15.44 -14.95
N CYS A 148 -3.36 -14.64 -14.83
CA CYS A 148 -4.15 -14.55 -13.61
C CYS A 148 -5.01 -15.79 -13.40
N LEU A 149 -4.95 -16.36 -12.21
CA LEU A 149 -5.73 -17.54 -11.81
C LEU A 149 -6.85 -17.19 -10.80
N CYS A 150 -7.23 -15.92 -10.65
CA CYS A 150 -8.23 -15.50 -9.64
C CYS A 150 -9.63 -16.04 -9.90
N LYS A 151 -9.95 -16.45 -11.13
CA LYS A 151 -11.26 -17.01 -11.54
C LYS A 151 -12.45 -16.11 -11.28
N THR A 152 -12.25 -14.81 -11.08
CA THR A 152 -13.32 -13.83 -10.91
C THR A 152 -13.96 -13.48 -12.26
N GLY A 153 -15.23 -13.07 -12.25
CA GLY A 153 -15.94 -12.69 -13.49
C GLY A 153 -15.32 -11.50 -14.22
N GLY A 154 -14.59 -10.61 -13.49
CA GLY A 154 -13.87 -9.45 -14.03
C GLY A 154 -12.37 -9.69 -14.26
N CYS A 155 -11.93 -10.96 -14.36
CA CYS A 155 -10.52 -11.29 -14.51
C CYS A 155 -9.90 -10.63 -15.75
N LYS A 156 -8.77 -9.93 -15.56
CA LYS A 156 -8.07 -9.21 -16.64
C LYS A 156 -7.14 -10.11 -17.47
N GLY A 157 -7.09 -11.40 -17.20
CA GLY A 157 -6.27 -12.38 -17.93
C GLY A 157 -4.79 -12.25 -17.59
N VAL A 158 -3.99 -11.66 -18.47
CA VAL A 158 -2.56 -11.47 -18.23
C VAL A 158 -2.34 -10.19 -17.40
N ILE A 159 -1.72 -10.35 -16.23
CA ILE A 159 -1.35 -9.23 -15.35
C ILE A 159 0.06 -8.77 -15.68
N LYS A 160 0.17 -7.45 -15.83
CA LYS A 160 1.39 -6.71 -16.14
C LYS A 160 1.51 -5.52 -15.21
N GLY A 161 2.61 -4.79 -15.26
CA GLY A 161 2.70 -3.48 -14.62
C GLY A 161 1.69 -2.48 -15.22
N ALA A 162 1.28 -1.49 -14.44
CA ALA A 162 0.28 -0.49 -14.85
C ALA A 162 0.63 0.22 -16.16
N LYS A 163 1.93 0.38 -16.45
CA LYS A 163 2.40 1.00 -17.69
C LYS A 163 1.90 0.30 -18.95
N ASP A 164 1.71 -1.01 -18.90
CA ASP A 164 1.39 -1.88 -20.02
C ASP A 164 -0.09 -2.32 -20.03
N MET A 165 -0.87 -1.84 -19.05
CA MET A 165 -2.31 -2.08 -18.99
C MET A 165 -3.10 -0.94 -19.65
N ARG A 166 -4.29 -1.27 -20.13
CA ARG A 166 -5.23 -0.25 -20.65
C ARG A 166 -5.76 0.58 -19.48
N VAL A 167 -5.97 1.88 -19.70
CA VAL A 167 -6.56 2.77 -18.68
C VAL A 167 -7.91 2.22 -18.19
N ALA A 168 -8.78 1.78 -19.10
CA ALA A 168 -10.08 1.21 -18.75
C ALA A 168 -10.01 -0.04 -17.85
N ASP A 169 -8.90 -0.79 -17.87
CA ASP A 169 -8.71 -1.94 -16.99
C ASP A 169 -8.19 -1.52 -15.60
N LEU A 170 -7.70 -0.29 -15.46
CA LEU A 170 -7.17 0.28 -14.22
C LEU A 170 -8.18 1.16 -13.49
N ASP A 171 -9.10 1.82 -14.23
CA ASP A 171 -10.05 2.80 -13.69
C ASP A 171 -11.04 2.19 -12.67
N GLU A 172 -11.21 0.87 -12.70
CA GLU A 172 -12.08 0.14 -11.76
C GLU A 172 -11.42 -0.09 -10.40
N TYR A 173 -10.13 0.26 -10.24
CA TYR A 173 -9.36 -0.07 -9.06
C TYR A 173 -8.85 1.16 -8.32
N TRP A 174 -8.73 1.00 -7.02
CA TRP A 174 -7.92 1.92 -6.23
C TRP A 174 -6.45 1.79 -6.66
N LEU A 175 -5.81 2.92 -6.97
CA LEU A 175 -4.41 2.99 -7.36
C LEU A 175 -3.61 3.84 -6.38
N SER A 176 -2.38 3.42 -6.10
CA SER A 176 -1.41 4.23 -5.34
C SER A 176 -1.08 5.53 -6.07
N GLU A 177 -0.78 6.58 -5.31
CA GLU A 177 -0.57 7.92 -5.87
C GLU A 177 0.52 7.95 -6.93
N HIS A 178 1.64 7.27 -6.71
CA HIS A 178 2.73 7.20 -7.68
C HIS A 178 2.31 6.52 -9.01
N ILE A 179 1.36 5.58 -8.99
CA ILE A 179 0.84 4.97 -10.21
C ILE A 179 -0.03 5.96 -10.97
N LYS A 180 -0.90 6.71 -10.29
CA LYS A 180 -1.72 7.77 -10.93
C LYS A 180 -0.85 8.82 -11.59
N GLU A 181 0.20 9.28 -10.90
CA GLU A 181 1.17 10.24 -11.44
C GLU A 181 1.88 9.69 -12.69
N LEU A 182 2.36 8.44 -12.64
CA LEU A 182 3.05 7.80 -13.77
C LEU A 182 2.11 7.56 -14.96
N LEU A 183 0.84 7.23 -14.72
CA LEU A 183 -0.19 7.13 -15.77
C LEU A 183 -0.41 8.48 -16.43
N HIS A 184 -0.53 9.55 -15.65
CA HIS A 184 -0.67 10.90 -16.17
C HIS A 184 0.54 11.32 -17.04
N GLU A 185 1.76 11.05 -16.58
CA GLU A 185 2.99 11.32 -17.34
C GLU A 185 3.06 10.51 -18.65
N ARG A 186 2.66 9.24 -18.60
CA ARG A 186 2.60 8.37 -19.79
C ARG A 186 1.64 8.92 -20.84
N ASP A 187 0.47 9.35 -20.42
CA ASP A 187 -0.60 9.76 -21.32
C ASP A 187 -0.35 11.18 -21.85
N ALA A 188 0.27 12.07 -21.07
CA ALA A 188 0.76 13.37 -21.55
C ALA A 188 1.79 13.20 -22.69
N LYS A 189 2.76 12.30 -22.52
CA LYS A 189 3.77 11.99 -23.55
C LYS A 189 3.16 11.42 -24.84
N LYS A 190 2.09 10.61 -24.74
CA LYS A 190 1.39 10.07 -25.91
C LYS A 190 0.63 11.14 -26.68
N ASN A 191 0.14 12.18 -26.00
CA ASN A 191 -0.65 13.26 -26.57
C ASN A 191 0.23 14.45 -27.07
N GLY A 192 1.57 14.30 -27.01
CA GLY A 192 2.50 15.30 -27.53
C GLY A 192 2.58 16.59 -26.70
N LEU A 193 2.23 16.52 -25.43
CA LEU A 193 2.37 17.58 -24.43
C LEU A 193 3.68 17.45 -23.65
#